data_00c491e48d99c564a16b858b78b9d833
#
_entry.id   00c491e48d99c564a16b858b78b9d833
#
_cell.length_a   1.000
_cell.length_b   1.000
_cell.length_c   1.000
_cell.angle_alpha   90.00
_cell.angle_beta   90.00
_cell.angle_gamma   90.00
#
_symmetry.space_group_name_H-M   'P 1'
#
loop_
_entity.id
_entity.type
_entity.pdbx_description
1 polymer ?
#
loop_
_entity_poly.entity_id
_entity_poly.type
_entity_poly.pdbx_seq_one_letter_code
_entity_poly.pdbx_strand_id
1 'polypeptide(L)'
;QWVVSLQEAGFKMIILTAKHHDGFCLWPTATTRHSVRSSLWRDGNGDVVREVKNACDKYGMKFGVYLSPWDRNAESYGDSPRYNAMFVEQLKELLNNYGEVHEVWFDGANGEGPNGKRQVYDWTRFYQVIDSLQPKAVKAIMGNDVRWVGNESGLGRETEWSVTPLNPDINEAVVAENNRLDINPMSKDLGSRNLIGEAKKLYWYPSEVDVSIRPGWFYHPEQDHQVKTLQQLVDIYYQSVGMNSVLLLNIPPDKRGLLHEADVARLKEFGAYIRSTFENNRINTGNTAWTANNGEFREFTVTGDTVNTVMLQEDIKKGQRVEVFKVEGFIHNEWKKLAEGTTIGYKRLLKFDDCAPSRIRVTVTETREKAHILAVGAYRAPQISETSGELKLSDVSKEKWTVKSHSPLIVDMGEVVSVKGFTYKPISEKEAVFNYAFSMSDDGKTWTGLKKGEFSNIKNNPIPQFVRFDNDLKARFFRFETIIGTEGGKPGVSIDQIGILTQ
;
A
#
# COMPACT_ATOMS: atom_id res chain seq x y z
N GLN A 1 -21.80 3.08 6.66
CA GLN A 1 -21.36 1.87 5.95
C GLN A 1 -19.83 1.75 6.02
N TRP A 2 -19.00 2.76 5.62
CA TRP A 2 -17.54 2.68 5.60
C TRP A 2 -16.96 2.18 6.93
N VAL A 3 -17.20 2.93 8.01
CA VAL A 3 -16.62 2.65 9.34
C VAL A 3 -16.97 1.26 9.85
N VAL A 4 -18.23 0.85 9.69
CA VAL A 4 -18.70 -0.48 10.14
C VAL A 4 -18.01 -1.59 9.34
N SER A 5 -17.97 -1.48 8.00
CA SER A 5 -17.32 -2.48 7.15
C SER A 5 -15.84 -2.63 7.46
N LEU A 6 -15.14 -1.52 7.70
CA LEU A 6 -13.73 -1.52 8.03
C LEU A 6 -13.46 -2.06 9.45
N GLN A 7 -14.31 -1.70 10.42
CA GLN A 7 -14.21 -2.23 11.79
C GLN A 7 -14.41 -3.74 11.82
N GLU A 8 -15.44 -4.25 11.13
CA GLU A 8 -15.70 -5.69 11.00
C GLU A 8 -14.53 -6.44 10.34
N ALA A 9 -13.84 -5.80 9.41
CA ALA A 9 -12.62 -6.34 8.80
C ALA A 9 -11.37 -6.24 9.70
N GLY A 10 -11.45 -5.55 10.85
CA GLY A 10 -10.37 -5.48 11.84
C GLY A 10 -9.49 -4.23 11.76
N PHE A 11 -9.80 -3.27 10.90
CA PHE A 11 -9.09 -1.99 10.83
C PHE A 11 -9.22 -1.21 12.13
N LYS A 12 -8.21 -0.40 12.44
CA LYS A 12 -8.11 0.35 13.70
C LYS A 12 -8.24 1.86 13.52
N MET A 13 -7.99 2.34 12.30
CA MET A 13 -8.01 3.75 11.96
C MET A 13 -8.48 3.95 10.53
N ILE A 14 -9.13 5.08 10.27
CA ILE A 14 -9.45 5.58 8.94
C ILE A 14 -8.70 6.89 8.75
N ILE A 15 -7.99 7.01 7.63
CA ILE A 15 -7.40 8.26 7.17
C ILE A 15 -8.23 8.70 5.96
N LEU A 16 -9.02 9.76 6.16
CA LEU A 16 -9.88 10.27 5.10
C LEU A 16 -9.09 11.20 4.17
N THR A 17 -9.14 10.93 2.87
CA THR A 17 -8.66 11.87 1.85
C THR A 17 -9.57 13.10 1.84
N ALA A 18 -9.24 14.08 2.68
CA ALA A 18 -10.03 15.29 2.81
C ALA A 18 -9.88 16.24 1.59
N LYS A 19 -8.68 16.27 1.00
CA LYS A 19 -8.38 16.96 -0.26
C LYS A 19 -7.28 16.20 -0.99
N HIS A 20 -7.50 15.83 -2.25
CA HIS A 20 -6.46 15.26 -3.14
C HIS A 20 -5.83 16.33 -4.05
N HIS A 21 -5.00 15.94 -5.02
CA HIS A 21 -4.28 16.86 -5.93
C HIS A 21 -5.19 17.71 -6.82
N ASP A 22 -6.45 17.32 -7.01
CA ASP A 22 -7.45 18.12 -7.73
C ASP A 22 -7.90 19.37 -6.96
N GLY A 23 -7.54 19.46 -5.66
CA GLY A 23 -7.84 20.59 -4.79
C GLY A 23 -9.26 20.61 -4.24
N PHE A 24 -10.13 19.63 -4.58
CA PHE A 24 -11.50 19.60 -4.08
C PHE A 24 -11.54 19.21 -2.59
N CYS A 25 -12.09 20.12 -1.77
CA CYS A 25 -12.18 19.94 -0.32
C CYS A 25 -13.48 19.24 0.07
N LEU A 26 -13.39 18.11 0.77
CA LEU A 26 -14.54 17.33 1.25
C LEU A 26 -15.19 17.91 2.53
N TRP A 27 -14.78 19.11 2.95
CA TRP A 27 -15.38 19.89 4.05
C TRP A 27 -15.70 21.31 3.57
N PRO A 28 -16.61 22.04 4.24
CA PRO A 28 -17.01 23.37 3.84
C PRO A 28 -15.96 24.44 4.21
N THR A 29 -14.76 24.31 3.63
CA THR A 29 -13.63 25.23 3.87
C THR A 29 -13.98 26.70 3.53
N ALA A 30 -13.40 27.63 4.29
CA ALA A 30 -13.47 29.06 3.98
C ALA A 30 -12.42 29.49 2.93
N THR A 31 -11.41 28.65 2.65
CA THR A 31 -10.23 29.03 1.86
C THR A 31 -10.48 28.99 0.35
N THR A 32 -11.43 28.19 -0.12
CA THR A 32 -11.77 28.03 -1.53
C THR A 32 -13.25 27.70 -1.73
N ARG A 33 -13.77 28.03 -2.92
CA ARG A 33 -15.10 27.56 -3.36
C ARG A 33 -15.04 26.14 -3.96
N HIS A 34 -13.85 25.65 -4.31
CA HIS A 34 -13.67 24.28 -4.83
C HIS A 34 -13.80 23.26 -3.70
N SER A 35 -15.02 23.07 -3.23
CA SER A 35 -15.36 22.23 -2.07
C SER A 35 -16.82 21.79 -2.10
N VAL A 36 -17.20 20.96 -1.15
CA VAL A 36 -18.60 20.53 -0.92
C VAL A 36 -19.60 21.67 -0.81
N ARG A 37 -19.16 22.88 -0.42
CA ARG A 37 -20.00 24.09 -0.40
C ARG A 37 -20.58 24.48 -1.77
N SER A 38 -19.90 24.10 -2.86
CA SER A 38 -20.33 24.36 -4.23
C SER A 38 -21.07 23.18 -4.86
N SER A 39 -21.30 22.12 -4.10
CA SER A 39 -22.06 20.96 -4.54
C SER A 39 -23.55 21.11 -4.24
N LEU A 40 -24.38 20.35 -4.95
CA LEU A 40 -25.82 20.26 -4.67
C LEU A 40 -26.14 19.43 -3.41
N TRP A 41 -25.16 18.73 -2.87
CA TRP A 41 -25.36 17.89 -1.70
C TRP A 41 -25.68 18.72 -0.46
N ARG A 42 -26.87 18.48 0.11
CA ARG A 42 -27.43 19.22 1.26
C ARG A 42 -27.43 20.75 1.03
N ASP A 43 -27.67 21.18 -0.20
CA ASP A 43 -27.68 22.60 -0.58
C ASP A 43 -26.37 23.34 -0.21
N GLY A 44 -25.23 22.68 -0.39
CA GLY A 44 -23.90 23.20 -0.05
C GLY A 44 -23.53 23.11 1.44
N ASN A 45 -24.38 22.51 2.28
CA ASN A 45 -24.12 22.32 3.71
C ASN A 45 -23.58 20.93 4.04
N GLY A 46 -23.13 20.16 3.02
CA GLY A 46 -22.51 18.87 3.21
C GLY A 46 -21.11 18.98 3.82
N ASP A 47 -20.72 17.98 4.63
CA ASP A 47 -19.40 17.89 5.27
C ASP A 47 -19.04 16.42 5.44
N VAL A 48 -18.29 15.88 4.46
CA VAL A 48 -17.88 14.46 4.47
C VAL A 48 -16.91 14.17 5.63
N VAL A 49 -16.04 15.14 5.95
CA VAL A 49 -15.08 15.01 7.07
C VAL A 49 -15.85 14.84 8.39
N ARG A 50 -16.89 15.64 8.61
CA ARG A 50 -17.75 15.55 9.78
C ARG A 50 -18.50 14.23 9.86
N GLU A 51 -19.08 13.79 8.75
CA GLU A 51 -19.81 12.51 8.69
C GLU A 51 -18.91 11.31 9.03
N VAL A 52 -17.70 11.27 8.47
CA VAL A 52 -16.75 10.17 8.75
C VAL A 52 -16.25 10.25 10.19
N LYS A 53 -15.88 11.44 10.67
CA LYS A 53 -15.44 11.64 12.07
C LYS A 53 -16.50 11.20 13.08
N ASN A 54 -17.77 11.65 12.89
CA ASN A 54 -18.87 11.24 13.75
C ASN A 54 -19.09 9.71 13.74
N ALA A 55 -18.94 9.09 12.58
CA ALA A 55 -19.03 7.64 12.47
C ALA A 55 -17.84 6.94 13.19
N CYS A 56 -16.62 7.47 13.06
CA CYS A 56 -15.46 6.97 13.79
C CYS A 56 -15.67 7.04 15.30
N ASP A 57 -16.15 8.16 15.82
CA ASP A 57 -16.44 8.33 17.25
C ASP A 57 -17.51 7.35 17.73
N LYS A 58 -18.60 7.21 16.95
CA LYS A 58 -19.70 6.31 17.28
C LYS A 58 -19.27 4.84 17.41
N TYR A 59 -18.34 4.40 16.57
CA TYR A 59 -17.89 3.02 16.50
C TYR A 59 -16.51 2.76 17.12
N GLY A 60 -15.92 3.78 17.78
CA GLY A 60 -14.63 3.65 18.47
C GLY A 60 -13.43 3.42 17.54
N MET A 61 -13.48 3.96 16.31
CA MET A 61 -12.39 3.89 15.35
C MET A 61 -11.57 5.19 15.38
N LYS A 62 -10.26 5.08 15.31
CA LYS A 62 -9.38 6.24 15.20
C LYS A 62 -9.60 6.96 13.87
N PHE A 63 -9.42 8.28 13.88
CA PHE A 63 -9.62 9.13 12.72
C PHE A 63 -8.35 9.91 12.38
N GLY A 64 -7.97 9.92 11.12
CA GLY A 64 -6.92 10.74 10.54
C GLY A 64 -7.41 11.42 9.27
N VAL A 65 -6.62 12.38 8.79
CA VAL A 65 -6.89 13.14 7.56
C VAL A 65 -5.68 13.09 6.63
N TYR A 66 -5.95 12.86 5.36
CA TYR A 66 -5.01 13.11 4.27
C TYR A 66 -5.32 14.48 3.68
N LEU A 67 -4.33 15.34 3.61
CA LEU A 67 -4.41 16.64 2.98
C LEU A 67 -3.28 16.81 1.96
N SER A 68 -3.61 16.78 0.67
CA SER A 68 -2.62 16.94 -0.38
C SER A 68 -2.00 18.34 -0.34
N PRO A 69 -0.66 18.44 -0.23
CA PRO A 69 0.03 19.71 -0.41
C PRO A 69 0.01 20.19 -1.87
N TRP A 70 0.01 19.26 -2.83
CA TRP A 70 -0.16 19.60 -4.23
C TRP A 70 -1.62 19.93 -4.52
N ASP A 71 -1.86 21.07 -5.18
CA ASP A 71 -3.19 21.57 -5.50
C ASP A 71 -3.21 22.08 -6.95
N ARG A 72 -3.85 21.31 -7.83
CA ARG A 72 -3.94 21.61 -9.26
C ARG A 72 -5.01 22.64 -9.60
N ASN A 73 -5.81 23.08 -8.61
CA ASN A 73 -6.89 24.03 -8.78
C ASN A 73 -6.58 25.39 -8.19
N ALA A 74 -5.82 25.46 -7.09
CA ALA A 74 -5.58 26.73 -6.39
C ALA A 74 -4.76 27.71 -7.23
N GLU A 75 -5.31 28.88 -7.53
CA GLU A 75 -4.60 29.95 -8.28
C GLU A 75 -3.35 30.44 -7.56
N SER A 76 -3.30 30.34 -6.23
CA SER A 76 -2.15 30.70 -5.41
C SER A 76 -1.03 29.67 -5.43
N TYR A 77 -1.25 28.45 -5.97
CA TYR A 77 -0.22 27.43 -6.04
C TYR A 77 0.96 27.88 -6.91
N GLY A 78 2.19 27.75 -6.37
CA GLY A 78 3.41 28.29 -6.98
C GLY A 78 3.72 29.76 -6.61
N ASP A 79 2.78 30.45 -5.92
CA ASP A 79 3.06 31.65 -5.10
C ASP A 79 3.23 31.16 -3.65
N SER A 80 4.46 30.78 -3.30
CA SER A 80 4.72 29.98 -2.10
C SER A 80 4.25 30.64 -0.81
N PRO A 81 4.48 31.94 -0.52
CA PRO A 81 3.97 32.57 0.69
C PRO A 81 2.42 32.54 0.78
N ARG A 82 1.75 32.82 -0.32
CA ARG A 82 0.29 32.90 -0.38
C ARG A 82 -0.36 31.53 -0.27
N TYR A 83 0.19 30.54 -1.00
CA TYR A 83 -0.34 29.18 -0.92
C TYR A 83 -0.07 28.52 0.44
N ASN A 84 1.13 28.67 1.01
CA ASN A 84 1.45 28.15 2.33
C ASN A 84 0.55 28.73 3.41
N ALA A 85 0.18 30.02 3.31
CA ALA A 85 -0.80 30.63 4.23
C ALA A 85 -2.19 30.00 4.08
N MET A 86 -2.67 29.79 2.85
CA MET A 86 -3.95 29.11 2.58
C MET A 86 -3.94 27.67 3.11
N PHE A 87 -2.86 26.92 2.87
CA PHE A 87 -2.73 25.54 3.33
C PHE A 87 -2.74 25.43 4.86
N VAL A 88 -2.09 26.37 5.55
CA VAL A 88 -2.15 26.49 7.01
C VAL A 88 -3.57 26.71 7.52
N GLU A 89 -4.37 27.55 6.86
CA GLU A 89 -5.77 27.73 7.25
C GLU A 89 -6.58 26.45 7.03
N GLN A 90 -6.37 25.71 5.94
CA GLN A 90 -6.98 24.40 5.72
C GLN A 90 -6.61 23.40 6.83
N LEU A 91 -5.34 23.35 7.22
CA LEU A 91 -4.88 22.52 8.36
C LEU A 91 -5.60 22.94 9.65
N LYS A 92 -5.67 24.24 9.96
CA LYS A 92 -6.35 24.74 11.16
C LYS A 92 -7.83 24.37 11.18
N GLU A 93 -8.53 24.48 10.04
CA GLU A 93 -9.93 24.05 9.94
C GLU A 93 -10.10 22.57 10.28
N LEU A 94 -9.27 21.71 9.69
CA LEU A 94 -9.33 20.26 9.92
C LEU A 94 -8.95 19.87 11.36
N LEU A 95 -7.99 20.55 11.97
CA LEU A 95 -7.46 20.18 13.28
C LEU A 95 -8.25 20.81 14.46
N ASN A 96 -8.98 21.91 14.24
CA ASN A 96 -9.78 22.54 15.28
C ASN A 96 -11.25 22.09 15.28
N ASN A 97 -11.82 21.79 14.11
CA ASN A 97 -13.27 21.70 13.99
C ASN A 97 -13.82 20.27 14.18
N TYR A 98 -12.98 19.24 14.17
CA TYR A 98 -13.42 17.84 14.12
C TYR A 98 -13.02 17.01 15.37
N GLY A 99 -12.49 17.66 16.42
CA GLY A 99 -12.03 16.98 17.63
C GLY A 99 -10.70 16.28 17.44
N GLU A 100 -10.48 15.13 18.09
CA GLU A 100 -9.19 14.42 18.05
C GLU A 100 -8.90 13.84 16.66
N VAL A 101 -7.73 14.21 16.13
CA VAL A 101 -7.13 13.66 14.91
C VAL A 101 -5.90 12.88 15.28
N HIS A 102 -5.81 11.60 14.87
CA HIS A 102 -4.73 10.70 15.26
C HIS A 102 -3.56 10.73 14.28
N GLU A 103 -3.83 11.07 13.02
CA GLU A 103 -2.80 11.14 11.98
C GLU A 103 -3.14 12.21 10.95
N VAL A 104 -2.13 12.96 10.54
CA VAL A 104 -2.15 13.87 9.39
C VAL A 104 -1.21 13.33 8.34
N TRP A 105 -1.77 12.96 7.21
CA TRP A 105 -1.05 12.34 6.12
C TRP A 105 -0.83 13.34 4.98
N PHE A 106 0.42 13.55 4.61
CA PHE A 106 0.83 14.44 3.53
C PHE A 106 1.43 13.65 2.37
N ASP A 107 0.94 13.90 1.17
CA ASP A 107 1.47 13.33 -0.05
C ASP A 107 2.82 13.96 -0.44
N GLY A 108 3.72 13.13 -0.98
CA GLY A 108 5.02 13.58 -1.48
C GLY A 108 5.00 14.14 -2.90
N ALA A 109 3.88 14.00 -3.63
CA ALA A 109 3.79 14.50 -4.98
C ALA A 109 3.84 16.04 -5.01
N ASN A 110 4.68 16.58 -5.90
CA ASN A 110 4.86 18.01 -6.10
C ASN A 110 4.93 18.32 -7.60
N GLY A 111 3.78 18.41 -8.22
CA GLY A 111 3.65 18.81 -9.63
C GLY A 111 3.43 20.31 -9.80
N GLU A 112 3.08 20.71 -11.01
CA GLU A 112 2.75 22.08 -11.36
C GLU A 112 1.30 22.41 -10.99
N GLY A 113 1.05 23.68 -10.66
CA GLY A 113 -0.28 24.25 -10.47
C GLY A 113 -0.88 24.80 -11.77
N PRO A 114 -2.03 25.48 -11.70
CA PRO A 114 -2.72 26.07 -12.86
C PRO A 114 -1.86 27.06 -13.63
N ASN A 115 -0.89 27.68 -12.97
CA ASN A 115 0.04 28.68 -13.53
C ASN A 115 1.34 28.07 -14.09
N GLY A 116 1.46 26.73 -14.13
CA GLY A 116 2.68 26.04 -14.58
C GLY A 116 3.86 26.11 -13.59
N LYS A 117 3.63 26.55 -12.35
CA LYS A 117 4.70 26.65 -11.35
C LYS A 117 4.56 25.56 -10.30
N ARG A 118 5.70 25.12 -9.77
CA ARG A 118 5.79 24.24 -8.60
C ARG A 118 5.80 25.06 -7.31
N GLN A 119 5.28 24.48 -6.25
CA GLN A 119 5.20 25.06 -4.93
C GLN A 119 6.46 24.73 -4.11
N VAL A 120 6.91 25.69 -3.29
CA VAL A 120 7.84 25.44 -2.20
C VAL A 120 7.04 25.40 -0.91
N TYR A 121 6.96 24.23 -0.29
CA TYR A 121 6.17 24.01 0.93
C TYR A 121 6.92 24.46 2.20
N ASP A 122 6.22 25.11 3.11
CA ASP A 122 6.72 25.47 4.44
C ASP A 122 6.40 24.36 5.45
N TRP A 123 7.12 23.23 5.31
CA TRP A 123 6.94 22.05 6.16
C TRP A 123 7.07 22.37 7.65
N THR A 124 8.03 23.22 8.02
CA THR A 124 8.23 23.63 9.42
C THR A 124 6.97 24.24 10.01
N ARG A 125 6.35 25.17 9.28
CA ARG A 125 5.10 25.81 9.70
C ARG A 125 3.94 24.82 9.75
N PHE A 126 3.86 23.89 8.79
CA PHE A 126 2.81 22.87 8.79
C PHE A 126 2.92 21.97 10.02
N TYR A 127 4.11 21.50 10.36
CA TYR A 127 4.34 20.67 11.56
C TYR A 127 4.04 21.46 12.84
N GLN A 128 4.46 22.71 12.94
CA GLN A 128 4.16 23.56 14.11
C GLN A 128 2.65 23.72 14.35
N VAL A 129 1.86 23.86 13.29
CA VAL A 129 0.40 23.92 13.39
C VAL A 129 -0.17 22.62 13.96
N ILE A 130 0.29 21.48 13.46
CA ILE A 130 -0.16 20.16 13.93
C ILE A 130 0.26 19.97 15.40
N ASP A 131 1.51 20.22 15.75
CA ASP A 131 2.04 20.04 17.11
C ASP A 131 1.31 20.94 18.13
N SER A 132 0.89 22.15 17.69
CA SER A 132 0.14 23.08 18.54
C SER A 132 -1.32 22.64 18.75
N LEU A 133 -1.99 22.17 17.71
CA LEU A 133 -3.44 21.90 17.73
C LEU A 133 -3.76 20.43 18.08
N GLN A 134 -2.91 19.50 17.67
CA GLN A 134 -3.08 18.06 17.85
C GLN A 134 -1.73 17.41 18.23
N PRO A 135 -1.20 17.69 19.43
CA PRO A 135 0.17 17.28 19.82
C PRO A 135 0.40 15.76 19.89
N LYS A 136 -0.66 14.96 19.76
CA LYS A 136 -0.58 13.49 19.72
C LYS A 136 -0.77 12.92 18.32
N ALA A 137 -1.08 13.78 17.34
CA ALA A 137 -1.26 13.33 15.96
C ALA A 137 0.08 12.95 15.35
N VAL A 138 0.09 11.82 14.66
CA VAL A 138 1.23 11.36 13.87
C VAL A 138 1.27 12.13 12.56
N LYS A 139 2.44 12.59 12.15
CA LYS A 139 2.69 13.23 10.85
C LYS A 139 3.34 12.21 9.92
N ALA A 140 2.58 11.76 8.92
CA ALA A 140 2.98 10.66 8.06
C ALA A 140 3.35 11.09 6.65
N ILE A 141 4.23 10.36 6.08
CA ILE A 141 4.85 10.28 4.77
C ILE A 141 5.73 11.50 4.49
N MET A 142 5.19 12.66 4.13
CA MET A 142 5.95 13.92 4.15
C MET A 142 5.83 14.56 5.55
N GLY A 143 5.99 13.74 6.58
CA GLY A 143 5.95 14.08 7.98
C GLY A 143 7.15 13.52 8.70
N ASN A 144 7.39 13.99 9.92
CA ASN A 144 8.59 13.66 10.67
C ASN A 144 8.39 12.54 11.72
N ASP A 145 7.26 11.83 11.68
CA ASP A 145 6.98 10.74 12.63
C ASP A 145 6.97 9.36 11.96
N VAL A 146 6.49 9.27 10.73
CA VAL A 146 6.39 8.03 9.96
C VAL A 146 6.85 8.25 8.53
N ARG A 147 7.75 7.39 8.03
CA ARG A 147 8.26 7.46 6.67
C ARG A 147 7.51 6.55 5.71
N TRP A 148 7.45 6.97 4.47
CA TRP A 148 7.03 6.11 3.37
C TRP A 148 8.02 4.98 3.14
N VAL A 149 7.50 3.77 2.89
CA VAL A 149 8.34 2.60 2.60
C VAL A 149 9.08 2.69 1.25
N GLY A 150 8.62 3.57 0.35
CA GLY A 150 9.25 3.82 -0.94
C GLY A 150 8.63 3.08 -2.13
N ASN A 151 7.51 2.39 -1.95
CA ASN A 151 6.73 1.77 -3.02
C ASN A 151 5.25 1.77 -2.67
N GLU A 152 4.39 1.62 -3.67
CA GLU A 152 2.94 1.53 -3.54
C GLU A 152 2.41 0.10 -3.81
N SER A 153 3.28 -0.90 -3.68
CA SER A 153 2.97 -2.30 -4.01
C SER A 153 2.56 -3.13 -2.79
N GLY A 154 2.59 -2.56 -1.61
CA GLY A 154 2.29 -3.29 -0.38
C GLY A 154 3.48 -4.07 0.18
N LEU A 155 4.72 -3.71 -0.18
CA LEU A 155 5.93 -4.43 0.16
C LEU A 155 6.78 -3.67 1.17
N GLY A 156 6.89 -4.19 2.39
CA GLY A 156 7.89 -3.79 3.37
C GLY A 156 9.28 -4.35 3.03
N ARG A 157 10.26 -4.01 3.85
CA ARG A 157 11.62 -4.56 3.74
C ARG A 157 11.77 -5.77 4.63
N GLU A 158 12.54 -6.74 4.18
CA GLU A 158 12.90 -7.87 5.02
C GLU A 158 13.72 -7.43 6.24
N THR A 159 14.65 -6.48 6.04
CA THR A 159 15.45 -5.86 7.11
C THR A 159 14.92 -4.46 7.37
N GLU A 160 13.92 -4.35 8.25
CA GLU A 160 13.27 -3.08 8.56
C GLU A 160 13.60 -2.59 9.96
N TRP A 161 14.17 -1.39 10.03
CA TRP A 161 14.53 -0.70 11.27
C TRP A 161 13.65 0.52 11.50
N SER A 162 13.16 0.67 12.74
CA SER A 162 12.42 1.87 13.14
C SER A 162 13.35 3.01 13.56
N VAL A 163 14.61 2.71 13.86
CA VAL A 163 15.66 3.72 14.10
C VAL A 163 16.61 3.74 12.93
N THR A 164 16.70 4.88 12.26
CA THR A 164 17.45 5.06 11.02
C THR A 164 18.22 6.38 11.02
N PRO A 165 19.30 6.51 10.22
CA PRO A 165 19.96 7.79 10.00
C PRO A 165 19.20 8.69 9.02
N LEU A 166 18.17 8.19 8.35
CA LEU A 166 17.34 8.98 7.45
C LEU A 166 16.65 10.09 8.25
N ASN A 167 17.02 11.32 8.00
CA ASN A 167 16.45 12.46 8.72
C ASN A 167 15.04 12.74 8.22
N PRO A 168 14.05 12.84 9.12
CA PRO A 168 12.66 13.12 8.75
C PRO A 168 12.38 14.58 8.36
N ASP A 169 13.30 15.52 8.64
CA ASP A 169 13.10 16.92 8.24
C ASP A 169 13.33 17.10 6.75
N ILE A 170 12.67 18.10 6.17
CA ILE A 170 12.73 18.39 4.74
C ILE A 170 13.34 19.78 4.53
N ASN A 171 14.66 19.83 4.43
CA ASN A 171 15.43 21.03 4.14
C ASN A 171 16.74 20.67 3.41
N GLU A 172 17.42 21.69 2.85
CA GLU A 172 18.63 21.48 2.04
C GLU A 172 19.77 20.78 2.80
N ALA A 173 19.96 21.09 4.06
CA ALA A 173 21.01 20.47 4.88
C ALA A 173 20.74 18.97 5.10
N VAL A 174 19.48 18.59 5.24
CA VAL A 174 19.04 17.20 5.37
C VAL A 174 19.24 16.46 4.07
N VAL A 175 18.83 17.04 2.95
CA VAL A 175 19.05 16.46 1.61
C VAL A 175 20.56 16.23 1.37
N ALA A 176 21.41 17.20 1.73
CA ALA A 176 22.87 17.05 1.61
C ALA A 176 23.42 15.90 2.48
N GLU A 177 22.93 15.72 3.72
CA GLU A 177 23.36 14.63 4.60
C GLU A 177 22.85 13.26 4.11
N ASN A 178 21.60 13.16 3.67
CA ASN A 178 21.08 11.92 3.09
C ASN A 178 21.84 11.53 1.82
N ASN A 179 22.17 12.50 0.96
CA ASN A 179 23.02 12.27 -0.22
C ASN A 179 24.44 11.84 0.17
N ARG A 180 25.04 12.41 1.22
CA ARG A 180 26.36 12.02 1.72
C ARG A 180 26.37 10.55 2.18
N LEU A 181 25.27 10.08 2.78
CA LEU A 181 25.10 8.70 3.23
C LEU A 181 24.59 7.78 2.12
N ASP A 182 24.29 8.31 0.94
CA ASP A 182 23.65 7.60 -0.17
C ASP A 182 22.37 6.86 0.23
N ILE A 183 21.51 7.54 0.98
CA ILE A 183 20.26 6.98 1.48
C ILE A 183 19.04 7.78 1.05
N ASN A 184 17.96 7.05 0.89
CA ASN A 184 16.61 7.57 0.63
C ASN A 184 15.57 6.61 1.25
N PRO A 185 14.27 6.95 1.26
CA PRO A 185 13.23 6.06 1.80
C PRO A 185 13.18 4.66 1.18
N MET A 186 13.70 4.47 -0.03
CA MET A 186 13.73 3.19 -0.74
C MET A 186 14.98 2.35 -0.44
N SER A 187 15.99 2.90 0.24
CA SER A 187 17.25 2.20 0.54
C SER A 187 17.00 0.95 1.36
N LYS A 188 17.71 -0.12 1.03
CA LYS A 188 17.68 -1.38 1.79
C LYS A 188 18.44 -1.17 3.11
N ASP A 189 18.00 -1.86 4.16
CA ASP A 189 18.67 -1.90 5.46
C ASP A 189 19.16 -0.53 5.98
N LEU A 190 18.20 0.41 6.12
CA LEU A 190 18.46 1.77 6.59
C LEU A 190 19.08 1.85 8.00
N GLY A 191 19.16 0.75 8.71
CA GLY A 191 19.76 0.67 10.02
C GLY A 191 20.99 -0.21 10.08
N SER A 192 21.65 -0.59 8.99
CA SER A 192 22.87 -1.40 9.01
C SER A 192 23.96 -0.79 9.91
N ARG A 193 24.80 -1.65 10.52
CA ARG A 193 25.87 -1.20 11.41
C ARG A 193 26.83 -0.21 10.73
N ASN A 194 27.15 -0.45 9.47
CA ASN A 194 28.03 0.42 8.70
C ASN A 194 27.40 1.80 8.54
N LEU A 195 26.13 1.82 8.08
CA LEU A 195 25.42 3.07 7.84
C LEU A 195 25.23 3.90 9.11
N ILE A 196 24.81 3.26 10.22
CA ILE A 196 24.64 3.99 11.50
C ILE A 196 25.98 4.44 12.10
N GLY A 197 27.08 3.73 11.79
CA GLY A 197 28.43 4.13 12.22
C GLY A 197 28.94 5.40 11.52
N GLU A 198 28.48 5.69 10.31
CA GLU A 198 28.81 6.89 9.55
C GLU A 198 27.86 8.07 9.81
N ALA A 199 26.72 7.80 10.43
CA ALA A 199 25.68 8.78 10.65
C ALA A 199 25.98 9.70 11.83
N LYS A 200 25.68 11.00 11.69
CA LYS A 200 25.82 11.98 12.78
C LYS A 200 24.68 11.89 13.81
N LYS A 201 23.48 11.45 13.36
CA LYS A 201 22.27 11.33 14.20
C LYS A 201 21.45 10.14 13.73
N LEU A 202 20.68 9.59 14.67
CA LEU A 202 19.67 8.57 14.42
C LEU A 202 18.31 9.12 14.82
N TYR A 203 17.28 8.69 14.09
CA TYR A 203 15.90 9.15 14.25
C TYR A 203 14.99 7.95 14.44
N TRP A 204 13.98 8.12 15.30
CA TRP A 204 12.84 7.19 15.34
C TRP A 204 11.93 7.51 14.17
N TYR A 205 11.95 6.70 13.13
CA TYR A 205 11.27 6.96 11.87
C TYR A 205 10.79 5.63 11.26
N PRO A 206 9.75 4.99 11.88
CA PRO A 206 9.18 3.74 11.41
C PRO A 206 8.54 3.92 10.04
N SER A 207 8.40 2.80 9.30
CA SER A 207 7.83 2.80 7.95
C SER A 207 6.34 2.52 7.93
N GLU A 208 5.65 3.15 6.99
CA GLU A 208 4.31 2.83 6.56
C GLU A 208 4.33 2.32 5.12
N VAL A 209 3.58 1.23 4.89
CA VAL A 209 3.39 0.58 3.60
C VAL A 209 2.00 0.93 3.13
N ASP A 210 1.90 1.69 2.04
CA ASP A 210 0.64 2.04 1.41
C ASP A 210 0.38 1.20 0.16
N VAL A 211 -0.86 0.81 -0.03
CA VAL A 211 -1.31 0.04 -1.19
C VAL A 211 -2.81 0.16 -1.35
N SER A 212 -3.31 0.11 -2.58
CA SER A 212 -4.74 0.06 -2.82
C SER A 212 -5.25 -1.37 -2.95
N ILE A 213 -6.48 -1.61 -2.49
CA ILE A 213 -7.19 -2.89 -2.71
C ILE A 213 -7.49 -3.12 -4.20
N ARG A 214 -7.51 -2.06 -5.00
CA ARG A 214 -7.75 -2.02 -6.45
C ARG A 214 -6.46 -1.66 -7.20
N PRO A 215 -6.42 -1.71 -8.54
CA PRO A 215 -5.24 -1.30 -9.31
C PRO A 215 -4.79 0.14 -9.05
N GLY A 216 -5.76 1.08 -8.90
CA GLY A 216 -5.49 2.50 -8.65
C GLY A 216 -6.07 2.98 -7.32
N TRP A 217 -5.82 4.27 -7.00
CA TRP A 217 -6.25 4.93 -5.76
C TRP A 217 -7.73 5.31 -5.76
N PHE A 218 -8.33 5.48 -6.94
CA PHE A 218 -9.72 5.88 -7.11
C PHE A 218 -10.57 4.73 -7.65
N TYR A 219 -11.88 4.84 -7.44
CA TYR A 219 -12.84 3.86 -7.93
C TYR A 219 -13.07 3.99 -9.43
N HIS A 220 -12.99 2.87 -10.13
CA HIS A 220 -13.36 2.69 -11.51
C HIS A 220 -14.23 1.43 -11.64
N PRO A 221 -15.48 1.53 -12.12
CA PRO A 221 -16.40 0.38 -12.19
C PRO A 221 -15.87 -0.76 -13.06
N GLU A 222 -15.10 -0.46 -14.11
CA GLU A 222 -14.44 -1.46 -14.95
C GLU A 222 -13.36 -2.29 -14.21
N GLN A 223 -13.00 -1.90 -12.99
CA GLN A 223 -12.04 -2.60 -12.14
C GLN A 223 -12.70 -3.42 -11.02
N ASP A 224 -14.02 -3.56 -10.98
CA ASP A 224 -14.72 -4.30 -9.92
C ASP A 224 -14.29 -5.78 -9.83
N HIS A 225 -13.85 -6.35 -10.95
CA HIS A 225 -13.27 -7.69 -11.01
C HIS A 225 -11.77 -7.76 -10.70
N GLN A 226 -11.12 -6.64 -10.43
CA GLN A 226 -9.67 -6.53 -10.16
C GLN A 226 -9.37 -6.22 -8.68
N VAL A 227 -10.36 -6.38 -7.82
CA VAL A 227 -10.14 -6.33 -6.37
C VAL A 227 -9.12 -7.41 -5.99
N LYS A 228 -8.09 -7.05 -5.24
CA LYS A 228 -7.05 -7.99 -4.82
C LYS A 228 -7.63 -9.25 -4.20
N THR A 229 -7.06 -10.40 -4.52
CA THR A 229 -7.48 -11.68 -3.97
C THR A 229 -7.18 -11.77 -2.48
N LEU A 230 -7.82 -12.73 -1.78
CA LEU A 230 -7.52 -12.97 -0.38
C LEU A 230 -6.03 -13.31 -0.17
N GLN A 231 -5.45 -14.13 -1.06
CA GLN A 231 -4.03 -14.47 -1.01
C GLN A 231 -3.14 -13.23 -1.11
N GLN A 232 -3.42 -12.33 -2.07
CA GLN A 232 -2.66 -11.10 -2.25
C GLN A 232 -2.74 -10.19 -1.00
N LEU A 233 -3.93 -10.02 -0.40
CA LEU A 233 -4.08 -9.21 0.80
C LEU A 233 -3.37 -9.83 2.02
N VAL A 234 -3.40 -11.15 2.14
CA VAL A 234 -2.68 -11.87 3.18
C VAL A 234 -1.17 -11.72 2.99
N ASP A 235 -0.66 -11.85 1.77
CA ASP A 235 0.75 -11.66 1.50
C ASP A 235 1.21 -10.22 1.79
N ILE A 236 0.40 -9.23 1.40
CA ILE A 236 0.62 -7.81 1.77
C ILE A 236 0.70 -7.65 3.29
N TYR A 237 -0.21 -8.27 4.05
CA TYR A 237 -0.18 -8.18 5.52
C TYR A 237 1.10 -8.77 6.12
N TYR A 238 1.53 -9.94 5.64
CA TYR A 238 2.77 -10.55 6.09
C TYR A 238 4.01 -9.74 5.66
N GLN A 239 3.97 -9.11 4.49
CA GLN A 239 5.09 -8.30 3.96
C GLN A 239 5.08 -6.83 4.42
N SER A 240 4.08 -6.40 5.17
CA SER A 240 4.01 -5.08 5.77
C SER A 240 3.99 -5.15 7.30
N VAL A 241 2.86 -5.50 7.90
CA VAL A 241 2.70 -5.69 9.35
C VAL A 241 3.65 -6.76 9.88
N GLY A 242 3.83 -7.84 9.12
CA GLY A 242 4.76 -8.92 9.44
C GLY A 242 6.23 -8.60 9.21
N MET A 243 6.56 -7.42 8.71
CA MET A 243 7.92 -6.90 8.47
C MET A 243 8.15 -5.57 9.19
N ASN A 244 7.63 -5.42 10.40
CA ASN A 244 7.84 -4.25 11.25
C ASN A 244 7.35 -2.92 10.68
N SER A 245 6.35 -2.92 9.76
CA SER A 245 5.78 -1.73 9.13
C SER A 245 4.29 -1.59 9.44
N VAL A 246 3.75 -0.37 9.34
CA VAL A 246 2.30 -0.14 9.35
C VAL A 246 1.73 -0.42 7.97
N LEU A 247 0.53 -0.97 7.88
CA LEU A 247 -0.20 -1.13 6.62
C LEU A 247 -1.29 -0.06 6.50
N LEU A 248 -1.20 0.76 5.46
CA LEU A 248 -2.25 1.64 4.97
C LEU A 248 -2.87 1.01 3.71
N LEU A 249 -4.08 0.45 3.84
CA LEU A 249 -4.81 -0.12 2.71
C LEU A 249 -5.87 0.86 2.25
N ASN A 250 -5.74 1.34 1.01
CA ASN A 250 -6.72 2.23 0.39
C ASN A 250 -7.93 1.43 -0.13
N ILE A 251 -9.13 1.91 0.21
CA ILE A 251 -10.40 1.37 -0.26
C ILE A 251 -11.21 2.55 -0.81
N PRO A 252 -11.27 2.74 -2.14
CA PRO A 252 -11.95 3.88 -2.72
C PRO A 252 -13.47 3.70 -2.67
N PRO A 253 -14.24 4.72 -2.22
CA PRO A 253 -15.69 4.69 -2.34
C PRO A 253 -16.13 4.81 -3.81
N ASP A 254 -17.22 4.14 -4.14
CA ASP A 254 -17.84 4.21 -5.46
C ASP A 254 -18.65 5.50 -5.67
N LYS A 255 -19.23 5.67 -6.86
CA LYS A 255 -20.02 6.87 -7.22
C LYS A 255 -21.29 7.06 -6.39
N ARG A 256 -21.73 6.05 -5.64
CA ARG A 256 -22.88 6.16 -4.68
C ARG A 256 -22.41 6.70 -3.33
N GLY A 257 -21.10 6.87 -3.11
CA GLY A 257 -20.50 7.21 -1.82
C GLY A 257 -20.47 6.05 -0.83
N LEU A 258 -20.45 4.80 -1.34
CA LEU A 258 -20.36 3.57 -0.56
C LEU A 258 -19.05 2.84 -0.89
N LEU A 259 -18.55 2.00 0.02
CA LEU A 259 -17.58 0.97 -0.38
C LEU A 259 -18.30 -0.06 -1.23
N HIS A 260 -17.73 -0.40 -2.38
CA HIS A 260 -18.32 -1.34 -3.32
C HIS A 260 -18.44 -2.74 -2.70
N GLU A 261 -19.47 -3.48 -3.08
CA GLU A 261 -19.81 -4.78 -2.49
C GLU A 261 -18.67 -5.80 -2.62
N ALA A 262 -17.94 -5.77 -3.75
CA ALA A 262 -16.78 -6.64 -3.97
C ALA A 262 -15.64 -6.33 -2.99
N ASP A 263 -15.37 -5.04 -2.72
CA ASP A 263 -14.37 -4.61 -1.76
C ASP A 263 -14.77 -5.04 -0.34
N VAL A 264 -16.02 -4.79 0.05
CA VAL A 264 -16.55 -5.18 1.37
C VAL A 264 -16.49 -6.69 1.58
N ALA A 265 -16.87 -7.49 0.58
CA ALA A 265 -16.79 -8.94 0.65
C ALA A 265 -15.34 -9.40 0.87
N ARG A 266 -14.40 -8.88 0.08
CA ARG A 266 -12.97 -9.19 0.19
C ARG A 266 -12.39 -8.78 1.54
N LEU A 267 -12.75 -7.62 2.07
CA LEU A 267 -12.32 -7.16 3.38
C LEU A 267 -12.84 -8.05 4.51
N LYS A 268 -14.08 -8.55 4.41
CA LYS A 268 -14.64 -9.50 5.39
C LYS A 268 -13.87 -10.83 5.39
N GLU A 269 -13.56 -11.37 4.21
CA GLU A 269 -12.75 -12.58 4.06
C GLU A 269 -11.35 -12.38 4.66
N PHE A 270 -10.69 -11.27 4.33
CA PHE A 270 -9.39 -10.92 4.84
C PHE A 270 -9.39 -10.77 6.37
N GLY A 271 -10.33 -10.01 6.93
CA GLY A 271 -10.47 -9.85 8.38
C GLY A 271 -10.77 -11.18 9.09
N ALA A 272 -11.59 -12.05 8.51
CA ALA A 272 -11.88 -13.38 9.05
C ALA A 272 -10.62 -14.26 9.04
N TYR A 273 -9.84 -14.25 7.96
CA TYR A 273 -8.58 -14.97 7.86
C TYR A 273 -7.57 -14.54 8.93
N ILE A 274 -7.37 -13.22 9.11
CA ILE A 274 -6.45 -12.69 10.12
C ILE A 274 -6.91 -13.07 11.54
N ARG A 275 -8.20 -12.93 11.86
CA ARG A 275 -8.72 -13.33 13.17
C ARG A 275 -8.52 -14.81 13.43
N SER A 276 -8.93 -15.68 12.51
CA SER A 276 -8.80 -17.13 12.68
C SER A 276 -7.36 -17.59 12.78
N THR A 277 -6.43 -16.92 12.08
CA THR A 277 -4.98 -17.20 12.18
C THR A 277 -4.48 -16.94 13.59
N PHE A 278 -4.80 -15.78 14.18
CA PHE A 278 -4.16 -15.30 15.40
C PHE A 278 -5.03 -15.51 16.67
N GLU A 279 -6.21 -16.09 16.57
CA GLU A 279 -7.11 -16.34 17.69
C GLU A 279 -6.51 -17.32 18.72
N ASN A 280 -5.89 -18.39 18.24
CA ASN A 280 -5.43 -19.50 19.08
C ASN A 280 -3.90 -19.64 19.03
N ASN A 281 -3.23 -19.01 19.98
CA ASN A 281 -1.79 -19.23 20.17
C ASN A 281 -1.53 -20.65 20.68
N ARG A 282 -0.73 -21.42 19.95
CA ARG A 282 -0.39 -22.81 20.29
C ARG A 282 0.77 -22.92 21.28
N ILE A 283 1.40 -21.82 21.65
CA ILE A 283 2.41 -21.81 22.71
C ILE A 283 1.72 -21.81 24.06
N ASN A 284 1.95 -22.89 24.82
CA ASN A 284 1.36 -23.10 26.16
C ASN A 284 2.25 -22.52 27.25
N THR A 285 2.52 -21.23 27.21
CA THR A 285 3.23 -20.54 28.29
C THR A 285 2.59 -19.19 28.53
N GLY A 286 2.18 -18.91 29.74
CA GLY A 286 1.49 -17.64 30.08
C GLY A 286 2.33 -16.40 29.82
N ASN A 287 3.67 -16.48 29.86
CA ASN A 287 4.58 -15.38 29.57
C ASN A 287 5.69 -15.85 28.64
N THR A 288 5.71 -15.32 27.41
CA THR A 288 6.75 -15.61 26.41
C THR A 288 7.85 -14.54 26.34
N ALA A 289 7.76 -13.48 27.16
CA ALA A 289 8.75 -12.41 27.20
C ALA A 289 10.08 -12.90 27.81
N TRP A 290 11.20 -12.52 27.20
CA TRP A 290 12.54 -12.84 27.65
C TRP A 290 13.59 -11.87 27.10
N THR A 291 14.81 -11.98 27.61
CA THR A 291 15.95 -11.21 27.10
C THR A 291 16.98 -12.15 26.51
N ALA A 292 17.67 -11.71 25.45
CA ALA A 292 18.67 -12.51 24.77
C ALA A 292 19.93 -11.70 24.42
N ASN A 293 21.08 -12.33 24.54
CA ASN A 293 22.34 -11.92 23.93
C ASN A 293 22.59 -12.75 22.67
N ASN A 294 23.69 -12.51 21.96
CA ASN A 294 24.08 -13.27 20.78
C ASN A 294 24.13 -14.78 21.06
N GLY A 295 23.47 -15.55 20.22
CA GLY A 295 23.43 -17.00 20.28
C GLY A 295 22.49 -17.58 21.34
N GLU A 296 21.87 -16.76 22.18
CA GLU A 296 20.93 -17.25 23.20
C GLU A 296 19.58 -17.63 22.57
N PHE A 297 18.97 -18.65 23.13
CA PHE A 297 17.68 -19.15 22.68
C PHE A 297 16.71 -19.38 23.84
N ARG A 298 15.43 -19.46 23.50
CA ARG A 298 14.39 -19.95 24.40
C ARG A 298 13.50 -20.96 23.68
N GLU A 299 13.13 -22.01 24.42
CA GLU A 299 12.22 -23.04 23.95
C GLU A 299 10.81 -22.83 24.50
N PHE A 300 9.82 -23.18 23.70
CA PHE A 300 8.41 -23.04 24.03
C PHE A 300 7.70 -24.34 23.68
N THR A 301 6.91 -24.90 24.61
CA THR A 301 6.08 -26.06 24.36
C THR A 301 4.91 -25.64 23.45
N VAL A 302 4.67 -26.43 22.41
CA VAL A 302 3.56 -26.22 21.49
C VAL A 302 2.46 -27.21 21.83
N THR A 303 1.22 -26.74 21.87
CA THR A 303 0.01 -27.53 22.05
C THR A 303 -0.78 -27.61 20.76
N GLY A 304 -1.41 -28.76 20.48
CA GLY A 304 -2.17 -28.99 19.24
C GLY A 304 -1.32 -29.61 18.14
N ASP A 305 -1.97 -29.94 17.02
CA ASP A 305 -1.41 -30.87 16.05
C ASP A 305 -0.55 -30.21 14.96
N THR A 306 -0.87 -28.97 14.59
CA THR A 306 -0.22 -28.33 13.44
C THR A 306 -0.04 -26.84 13.63
N VAL A 307 1.10 -26.33 13.20
CA VAL A 307 1.42 -24.89 13.05
C VAL A 307 2.05 -24.63 11.72
N ASN A 308 1.88 -23.42 11.18
CA ASN A 308 2.48 -22.96 9.93
C ASN A 308 2.86 -21.48 9.97
N THR A 309 2.70 -20.84 11.12
CA THR A 309 2.96 -19.42 11.31
C THR A 309 3.57 -19.17 12.69
N VAL A 310 4.63 -18.38 12.75
CA VAL A 310 5.20 -17.86 14.00
C VAL A 310 5.15 -16.33 13.99
N MET A 311 4.81 -15.75 15.13
CA MET A 311 4.88 -14.32 15.41
C MET A 311 5.95 -14.05 16.45
N LEU A 312 6.82 -13.08 16.17
CA LEU A 312 7.81 -12.55 17.09
C LEU A 312 7.59 -11.05 17.30
N GLN A 313 7.80 -10.56 18.52
CA GLN A 313 7.76 -9.14 18.85
C GLN A 313 8.88 -8.76 19.80
N GLU A 314 9.57 -7.66 19.51
CA GLU A 314 10.46 -7.01 20.48
C GLU A 314 9.70 -5.95 21.30
N ASP A 315 10.13 -5.71 22.51
CA ASP A 315 9.72 -4.54 23.31
C ASP A 315 10.45 -3.29 22.76
N ILE A 316 9.90 -2.73 21.70
CA ILE A 316 10.49 -1.59 20.99
C ILE A 316 10.67 -0.34 21.88
N LYS A 317 10.00 -0.25 23.03
CA LYS A 317 10.22 0.82 24.02
C LYS A 317 11.62 0.73 24.63
N LYS A 318 12.24 -0.45 24.57
CA LYS A 318 13.62 -0.71 25.00
C LYS A 318 14.60 -0.75 23.83
N GLY A 319 14.12 -0.47 22.64
CA GLY A 319 14.86 -0.46 21.40
C GLY A 319 14.71 -1.73 20.57
N GLN A 320 14.80 -1.60 19.27
CA GLN A 320 14.90 -2.70 18.32
C GLN A 320 16.36 -3.14 18.25
N ARG A 321 16.66 -4.40 18.60
CA ARG A 321 18.03 -4.87 18.80
C ARG A 321 18.42 -6.07 17.94
N VAL A 322 17.46 -6.96 17.64
CA VAL A 322 17.72 -8.19 16.91
C VAL A 322 18.14 -7.89 15.48
N GLU A 323 19.27 -8.45 15.06
CA GLU A 323 19.81 -8.35 13.72
C GLU A 323 19.61 -9.62 12.91
N VAL A 324 19.74 -10.79 13.55
CA VAL A 324 19.50 -12.09 12.93
C VAL A 324 18.86 -13.02 13.95
N PHE A 325 17.87 -13.76 13.52
CA PHE A 325 17.22 -14.78 14.34
C PHE A 325 16.88 -16.01 13.51
N LYS A 326 16.68 -17.16 14.17
CA LYS A 326 16.13 -18.37 13.56
C LYS A 326 15.05 -18.97 14.45
N VAL A 327 14.14 -19.70 13.81
CA VAL A 327 13.07 -20.45 14.44
C VAL A 327 13.20 -21.91 14.03
N GLU A 328 13.23 -22.80 15.01
CA GLU A 328 13.34 -24.24 14.82
C GLU A 328 12.19 -24.95 15.53
N GLY A 329 11.70 -26.04 14.92
CA GLY A 329 10.69 -26.92 15.51
C GLY A 329 11.30 -28.28 15.88
N PHE A 330 10.96 -28.81 17.07
CA PHE A 330 11.35 -30.17 17.47
C PHE A 330 10.31 -31.17 16.95
N ILE A 331 10.68 -31.86 15.86
CA ILE A 331 9.81 -32.73 15.06
C ILE A 331 10.52 -34.09 14.92
N HIS A 332 9.84 -35.19 15.28
CA HIS A 332 10.40 -36.56 15.22
C HIS A 332 11.76 -36.69 15.92
N ASN A 333 11.89 -36.10 17.13
CA ASN A 333 13.09 -36.10 17.95
C ASN A 333 14.29 -35.33 17.37
N GLU A 334 14.08 -34.46 16.38
CA GLU A 334 15.11 -33.64 15.77
C GLU A 334 14.68 -32.17 15.69
N TRP A 335 15.66 -31.26 15.82
CA TRP A 335 15.46 -29.85 15.56
C TRP A 335 15.53 -29.58 14.06
N LYS A 336 14.44 -29.06 13.49
CA LYS A 336 14.36 -28.67 12.08
C LYS A 336 14.15 -27.16 11.97
N LYS A 337 14.90 -26.52 11.08
CA LYS A 337 14.69 -25.09 10.79
C LYS A 337 13.30 -24.91 10.17
N LEU A 338 12.50 -24.03 10.74
CA LEU A 338 11.20 -23.62 10.21
C LEU A 338 11.31 -22.30 9.46
N ALA A 339 12.00 -21.33 10.05
CA ALA A 339 12.18 -20.01 9.47
C ALA A 339 13.44 -19.33 10.02
N GLU A 340 13.88 -18.28 9.36
CA GLU A 340 14.93 -17.36 9.80
C GLU A 340 14.62 -15.95 9.28
N GLY A 341 15.29 -14.96 9.81
CA GLY A 341 15.10 -13.57 9.37
C GLY A 341 16.12 -12.63 10.02
N THR A 342 16.07 -11.39 9.60
CA THR A 342 17.02 -10.36 10.03
C THR A 342 16.51 -9.57 11.24
N THR A 343 15.45 -8.80 11.10
CA THR A 343 14.90 -7.95 12.16
C THR A 343 13.57 -8.45 12.67
N ILE A 344 13.26 -8.18 13.93
CA ILE A 344 11.95 -8.47 14.52
C ILE A 344 11.11 -7.19 14.61
N GLY A 345 11.55 -6.22 15.41
CA GLY A 345 10.82 -5.00 15.66
C GLY A 345 9.50 -5.20 16.42
N TYR A 346 8.50 -4.33 16.18
CA TYR A 346 7.22 -4.44 16.87
C TYR A 346 6.43 -5.70 16.49
N LYS A 347 6.64 -6.23 15.27
CA LYS A 347 6.04 -7.49 14.81
C LYS A 347 6.79 -8.08 13.62
N ARG A 348 7.11 -9.37 13.73
CA ARG A 348 7.61 -10.21 12.66
C ARG A 348 6.70 -11.41 12.52
N LEU A 349 6.22 -11.67 11.31
CA LEU A 349 5.42 -12.85 10.95
C LEU A 349 6.20 -13.73 9.98
N LEU A 350 6.20 -15.01 10.24
CA LEU A 350 6.93 -16.02 9.48
C LEU A 350 5.98 -17.13 9.06
N LYS A 351 5.94 -17.44 7.77
CA LYS A 351 5.19 -18.58 7.21
C LYS A 351 6.15 -19.72 6.91
N PHE A 352 5.68 -20.94 7.09
CA PHE A 352 6.35 -22.18 6.72
C PHE A 352 5.30 -23.27 6.47
N ASP A 353 5.75 -24.43 5.96
CA ASP A 353 4.84 -25.54 5.68
C ASP A 353 4.22 -26.11 6.97
N ASP A 354 3.00 -26.65 6.86
CA ASP A 354 2.32 -27.30 7.96
C ASP A 354 3.20 -28.33 8.64
N CYS A 355 3.43 -28.19 9.93
CA CYS A 355 4.20 -29.14 10.73
C CYS A 355 3.67 -29.24 12.15
N ALA A 356 4.02 -30.33 12.85
CA ALA A 356 3.57 -30.64 14.21
C ALA A 356 4.78 -30.71 15.18
N PRO A 357 5.41 -29.57 15.54
CA PRO A 357 6.50 -29.57 16.50
C PRO A 357 5.96 -29.72 17.93
N SER A 358 6.60 -30.54 18.76
CA SER A 358 6.30 -30.58 20.19
C SER A 358 6.85 -29.36 20.93
N ARG A 359 7.91 -28.73 20.41
CA ARG A 359 8.54 -27.50 20.89
C ARG A 359 8.97 -26.61 19.75
N ILE A 360 8.95 -25.33 19.95
CA ILE A 360 9.59 -24.33 19.10
C ILE A 360 10.75 -23.70 19.87
N ARG A 361 11.87 -23.52 19.18
CA ARG A 361 13.04 -22.80 19.67
C ARG A 361 13.23 -21.54 18.86
N VAL A 362 13.28 -20.39 19.55
CA VAL A 362 13.67 -19.11 18.96
C VAL A 362 15.07 -18.77 19.41
N THR A 363 16.00 -18.63 18.48
CA THR A 363 17.39 -18.25 18.73
C THR A 363 17.61 -16.84 18.22
N VAL A 364 18.10 -15.95 19.07
CA VAL A 364 18.63 -14.64 18.66
C VAL A 364 20.09 -14.85 18.26
N THR A 365 20.33 -15.01 16.96
CA THR A 365 21.66 -15.35 16.43
C THR A 365 22.61 -14.17 16.58
N GLU A 366 22.13 -12.97 16.20
CA GLU A 366 22.88 -11.73 16.31
C GLU A 366 21.99 -10.61 16.85
N THR A 367 22.55 -9.80 17.74
CA THR A 367 21.88 -8.62 18.29
C THR A 367 22.91 -7.51 18.59
N ARG A 368 22.46 -6.27 18.51
CA ARG A 368 23.31 -5.06 18.76
C ARG A 368 23.69 -4.92 20.23
N GLU A 369 22.73 -5.22 21.04
CA GLU A 369 22.81 -5.25 22.50
C GLU A 369 21.81 -6.27 23.01
N LYS A 370 21.65 -6.40 24.35
CA LYS A 370 20.66 -7.28 24.93
C LYS A 370 19.26 -7.00 24.33
N ALA A 371 18.76 -7.93 23.56
CA ALA A 371 17.42 -7.87 22.97
C ALA A 371 16.34 -8.14 24.03
N HIS A 372 15.21 -7.47 23.90
CA HIS A 372 14.05 -7.65 24.75
C HIS A 372 12.89 -8.20 23.90
N ILE A 373 12.72 -9.51 23.90
CA ILE A 373 11.60 -10.15 23.23
C ILE A 373 10.35 -9.98 24.09
N LEU A 374 9.31 -9.37 23.52
CA LEU A 374 8.04 -9.11 24.19
C LEU A 374 7.10 -10.30 24.12
N ALA A 375 6.99 -10.90 22.92
CA ALA A 375 6.09 -12.02 22.70
C ALA A 375 6.60 -12.96 21.62
N VAL A 376 6.25 -14.25 21.80
CA VAL A 376 6.39 -15.31 20.81
C VAL A 376 5.05 -16.03 20.71
N GLY A 377 4.56 -16.25 19.50
CA GLY A 377 3.33 -17.01 19.25
C GLY A 377 3.53 -17.98 18.09
N ALA A 378 2.86 -19.13 18.17
CA ALA A 378 2.78 -20.11 17.10
C ALA A 378 1.31 -20.35 16.76
N TYR A 379 0.99 -20.37 15.47
CA TYR A 379 -0.38 -20.37 14.98
C TYR A 379 -0.54 -21.32 13.79
N ARG A 380 -1.78 -21.66 13.52
CA ARG A 380 -2.18 -22.32 12.29
C ARG A 380 -3.05 -21.38 11.47
N ALA A 381 -2.47 -20.79 10.45
CA ALA A 381 -3.22 -20.02 9.46
C ALA A 381 -4.06 -20.97 8.59
N PRO A 382 -5.31 -20.64 8.25
CA PRO A 382 -6.12 -21.41 7.32
C PRO A 382 -5.43 -21.54 5.95
N GLN A 383 -5.66 -22.66 5.28
CA GLN A 383 -5.28 -22.79 3.88
C GLN A 383 -6.22 -21.94 3.03
N ILE A 384 -5.65 -21.13 2.15
CA ILE A 384 -6.42 -20.38 1.16
C ILE A 384 -6.61 -21.32 -0.02
N SER A 385 -7.85 -21.85 -0.17
CA SER A 385 -8.19 -22.53 -1.42
C SER A 385 -8.39 -21.46 -2.49
N GLU A 386 -7.64 -21.55 -3.58
CA GLU A 386 -7.94 -20.78 -4.78
C GLU A 386 -9.39 -21.09 -5.19
N THR A 387 -10.29 -20.17 -4.87
CA THR A 387 -11.65 -20.28 -5.41
C THR A 387 -11.53 -20.02 -6.91
N SER A 388 -12.13 -20.90 -7.68
CA SER A 388 -12.20 -20.95 -9.15
C SER A 388 -12.90 -19.75 -9.79
N GLY A 389 -12.63 -18.54 -9.33
CA GLY A 389 -13.12 -17.26 -9.85
C GLY A 389 -12.02 -16.38 -10.42
N GLU A 390 -10.75 -16.73 -10.24
CA GLU A 390 -9.66 -16.04 -10.92
C GLU A 390 -9.74 -16.34 -12.42
N LEU A 391 -9.75 -15.27 -13.21
CA LEU A 391 -9.55 -15.34 -14.65
C LEU A 391 -8.24 -16.04 -14.90
N LYS A 392 -8.30 -17.31 -15.26
CA LYS A 392 -7.15 -17.96 -15.87
C LYS A 392 -6.88 -17.21 -17.16
N LEU A 393 -5.70 -16.61 -17.26
CA LEU A 393 -5.08 -16.30 -18.52
C LEU A 393 -5.07 -17.63 -19.30
N SER A 394 -6.02 -17.84 -20.21
CA SER A 394 -5.78 -18.87 -21.20
C SER A 394 -4.69 -18.26 -22.09
N ASP A 395 -3.50 -18.81 -21.99
CA ASP A 395 -2.48 -18.60 -23.00
C ASP A 395 -3.04 -19.15 -24.33
N VAL A 396 -3.72 -18.26 -25.06
CA VAL A 396 -3.86 -18.52 -26.50
C VAL A 396 -2.43 -18.58 -27.00
N SER A 397 -2.02 -19.76 -27.49
CA SER A 397 -0.64 -20.01 -27.86
C SER A 397 -0.13 -18.90 -28.77
N LYS A 398 0.76 -18.06 -28.24
CA LYS A 398 1.38 -16.95 -28.99
C LYS A 398 2.22 -17.46 -30.16
N GLU A 399 2.50 -18.74 -30.23
CA GLU A 399 3.25 -19.38 -31.32
C GLU A 399 2.61 -19.19 -32.70
N LYS A 400 1.28 -19.03 -32.74
CA LYS A 400 0.53 -18.75 -33.98
C LYS A 400 0.41 -17.27 -34.32
N TRP A 401 0.80 -16.38 -33.42
CA TRP A 401 0.60 -14.96 -33.59
C TRP A 401 1.58 -14.35 -34.59
N THR A 402 1.06 -13.52 -35.47
CA THR A 402 1.86 -12.80 -36.46
C THR A 402 1.66 -11.30 -36.30
N VAL A 403 2.71 -10.55 -36.02
CA VAL A 403 2.66 -9.09 -35.94
C VAL A 403 2.54 -8.52 -37.35
N LYS A 404 1.48 -7.77 -37.59
CA LYS A 404 1.21 -7.06 -38.87
C LYS A 404 1.65 -5.61 -38.84
N SER A 405 1.72 -5.00 -37.64
CA SER A 405 2.20 -3.63 -37.40
C SER A 405 2.69 -3.50 -35.97
N HIS A 406 3.70 -2.64 -35.74
CA HIS A 406 4.24 -2.34 -34.42
C HIS A 406 3.74 -1.01 -33.84
N SER A 407 3.17 -0.12 -34.65
CA SER A 407 2.67 1.18 -34.19
C SER A 407 1.49 1.64 -35.08
N PRO A 408 0.24 1.43 -34.64
CA PRO A 408 -0.19 0.64 -33.48
C PRO A 408 0.20 -0.84 -33.60
N LEU A 409 0.29 -1.55 -32.47
CA LEU A 409 0.51 -2.99 -32.51
C LEU A 409 -0.72 -3.69 -33.08
N ILE A 410 -0.57 -4.34 -34.24
CA ILE A 410 -1.63 -5.13 -34.89
C ILE A 410 -1.14 -6.58 -34.98
N VAL A 411 -1.94 -7.49 -34.46
CA VAL A 411 -1.61 -8.92 -34.42
C VAL A 411 -2.72 -9.75 -35.03
N ASP A 412 -2.33 -10.69 -35.89
CA ASP A 412 -3.15 -11.79 -36.37
C ASP A 412 -2.91 -12.99 -35.44
N MET A 413 -3.91 -13.44 -34.71
CA MET A 413 -3.82 -14.56 -33.78
C MET A 413 -3.83 -15.93 -34.49
N GLY A 414 -3.96 -15.97 -35.82
CA GLY A 414 -3.96 -17.19 -36.62
C GLY A 414 -5.31 -17.87 -36.70
N GLU A 415 -6.17 -17.69 -35.74
CA GLU A 415 -7.52 -18.28 -35.67
C GLU A 415 -8.50 -17.33 -34.97
N VAL A 416 -9.81 -17.55 -35.19
CA VAL A 416 -10.86 -16.81 -34.49
C VAL A 416 -11.00 -17.34 -33.07
N VAL A 417 -10.86 -16.49 -32.08
CA VAL A 417 -11.00 -16.83 -30.67
C VAL A 417 -12.14 -16.04 -30.03
N SER A 418 -12.76 -16.59 -29.00
CA SER A 418 -13.71 -15.86 -28.14
C SER A 418 -12.92 -15.06 -27.13
N VAL A 419 -13.01 -13.74 -27.16
CA VAL A 419 -12.22 -12.82 -26.35
C VAL A 419 -13.10 -12.13 -25.34
N LYS A 420 -12.73 -12.23 -24.07
CA LYS A 420 -13.38 -11.59 -22.91
C LYS A 420 -12.64 -10.37 -22.38
N GLY A 421 -11.45 -10.11 -22.91
CA GLY A 421 -10.61 -9.01 -22.49
C GLY A 421 -9.17 -9.18 -22.91
N PHE A 422 -8.32 -8.34 -22.38
CA PHE A 422 -6.87 -8.42 -22.61
C PHE A 422 -6.08 -8.09 -21.33
N THR A 423 -4.79 -8.46 -21.33
CA THR A 423 -3.84 -8.03 -20.31
C THR A 423 -2.75 -7.18 -20.93
N TYR A 424 -2.20 -6.27 -20.14
CA TYR A 424 -1.01 -5.50 -20.47
C TYR A 424 0.00 -5.61 -19.35
N LYS A 425 1.24 -5.99 -19.67
CA LYS A 425 2.35 -6.06 -18.75
C LYS A 425 3.36 -4.96 -19.09
N PRO A 426 3.54 -3.92 -18.24
CA PRO A 426 4.55 -2.89 -18.48
C PRO A 426 5.97 -3.47 -18.36
N ILE A 427 6.91 -2.88 -19.10
CA ILE A 427 8.34 -3.25 -19.00
C ILE A 427 8.96 -2.54 -17.79
N SER A 428 8.65 -1.25 -17.62
CA SER A 428 9.13 -0.41 -16.54
C SER A 428 8.16 0.74 -16.28
N GLU A 429 8.37 1.46 -15.19
CA GLU A 429 7.60 2.67 -14.85
C GLU A 429 7.74 3.80 -15.88
N LYS A 430 8.90 3.91 -16.55
CA LYS A 430 9.19 4.96 -17.54
C LYS A 430 8.66 4.64 -18.93
N GLU A 431 8.56 3.36 -19.27
CA GLU A 431 8.12 2.88 -20.59
C GLU A 431 6.74 2.22 -20.52
N ALA A 432 5.91 2.63 -19.58
CA ALA A 432 4.55 2.12 -19.45
C ALA A 432 3.56 2.94 -20.27
N VAL A 433 2.56 2.27 -20.84
CA VAL A 433 1.40 2.91 -21.44
C VAL A 433 0.49 3.42 -20.35
N PHE A 434 0.12 4.68 -20.40
CA PHE A 434 -0.86 5.26 -19.47
C PHE A 434 -2.26 5.21 -20.07
N ASN A 435 -2.49 5.85 -21.24
CA ASN A 435 -3.76 5.76 -21.94
C ASN A 435 -3.64 4.90 -23.19
N TYR A 436 -4.64 4.10 -23.42
CA TYR A 436 -4.67 3.13 -24.53
C TYR A 436 -6.00 3.14 -25.29
N ALA A 437 -5.97 2.56 -26.50
CA ALA A 437 -7.14 2.09 -27.21
C ALA A 437 -6.92 0.64 -27.67
N PHE A 438 -7.93 -0.20 -27.50
CA PHE A 438 -7.92 -1.59 -27.90
C PHE A 438 -9.11 -1.87 -28.82
N SER A 439 -8.90 -2.54 -29.95
CA SER A 439 -9.94 -2.91 -30.88
C SER A 439 -9.66 -4.27 -31.52
N MET A 440 -10.69 -4.90 -32.01
CA MET A 440 -10.66 -6.24 -32.57
C MET A 440 -11.30 -6.31 -33.97
N SER A 441 -10.93 -7.34 -34.75
CA SER A 441 -11.39 -7.53 -36.09
C SER A 441 -11.38 -9.01 -36.47
N ASP A 442 -12.31 -9.43 -37.33
CA ASP A 442 -12.33 -10.77 -37.93
C ASP A 442 -11.53 -10.82 -39.23
N ASP A 443 -11.49 -9.72 -39.98
CA ASP A 443 -10.90 -9.63 -41.33
C ASP A 443 -9.59 -8.80 -41.37
N GLY A 444 -9.20 -8.19 -40.28
CA GLY A 444 -8.04 -7.28 -40.18
C GLY A 444 -8.23 -5.91 -40.83
N LYS A 445 -9.46 -5.62 -41.34
CA LYS A 445 -9.82 -4.38 -42.04
C LYS A 445 -10.89 -3.60 -41.30
N THR A 446 -11.97 -4.28 -40.89
CA THR A 446 -13.08 -3.70 -40.14
C THR A 446 -12.85 -3.90 -38.66
N TRP A 447 -12.71 -2.82 -37.92
CA TRP A 447 -12.37 -2.85 -36.47
C TRP A 447 -13.58 -2.52 -35.60
N THR A 448 -13.87 -3.38 -34.64
CA THR A 448 -14.99 -3.29 -33.70
C THR A 448 -14.53 -3.51 -32.27
N GLY A 449 -15.40 -3.32 -31.31
CA GLY A 449 -15.12 -3.60 -29.91
C GLY A 449 -14.08 -2.64 -29.28
N LEU A 450 -14.10 -1.36 -29.71
CA LEU A 450 -13.13 -0.38 -29.20
C LEU A 450 -13.32 -0.14 -27.71
N LYS A 451 -12.30 -0.50 -26.92
CA LYS A 451 -12.15 -0.10 -25.52
C LYS A 451 -11.05 0.95 -25.42
N LYS A 452 -11.38 2.10 -24.84
CA LYS A 452 -10.41 3.13 -24.47
C LYS A 452 -10.37 3.24 -22.97
N GLY A 453 -9.19 3.46 -22.42
CA GLY A 453 -9.03 3.58 -20.98
C GLY A 453 -7.66 4.08 -20.59
N GLU A 454 -7.46 4.11 -19.30
CA GLU A 454 -6.17 4.35 -18.67
C GLU A 454 -5.79 3.19 -17.76
N PHE A 455 -4.50 2.98 -17.56
CA PHE A 455 -3.98 2.06 -16.57
C PHE A 455 -3.66 2.84 -15.30
N SER A 456 -4.59 2.78 -14.35
CA SER A 456 -4.50 3.51 -13.09
C SER A 456 -3.22 3.20 -12.33
N ASN A 457 -2.55 4.24 -11.87
CA ASN A 457 -1.33 4.16 -11.05
C ASN A 457 -0.14 3.39 -11.67
N ILE A 458 -0.14 3.14 -12.97
CA ILE A 458 0.87 2.29 -13.62
C ILE A 458 2.29 2.86 -13.55
N LYS A 459 2.41 4.18 -13.37
CA LYS A 459 3.71 4.85 -13.21
C LYS A 459 4.38 4.46 -11.88
N ASN A 460 3.63 4.48 -10.78
CA ASN A 460 4.15 4.21 -9.45
C ASN A 460 4.03 2.74 -9.05
N ASN A 461 3.13 2.00 -9.73
CA ASN A 461 2.90 0.59 -9.51
C ASN A 461 2.76 -0.16 -10.85
N PRO A 462 3.89 -0.47 -11.54
CA PRO A 462 3.91 -1.07 -12.86
C PRO A 462 3.60 -2.58 -12.85
N ILE A 463 2.46 -2.95 -12.30
CA ILE A 463 1.97 -4.34 -12.26
C ILE A 463 1.20 -4.71 -13.54
N PRO A 464 1.03 -6.00 -13.85
CA PRO A 464 0.16 -6.45 -14.93
C PRO A 464 -1.27 -5.91 -14.78
N GLN A 465 -1.81 -5.38 -15.86
CA GLN A 465 -3.14 -4.81 -15.94
C GLN A 465 -4.09 -5.80 -16.64
N PHE A 466 -5.34 -5.86 -16.16
CA PHE A 466 -6.37 -6.73 -16.70
C PHE A 466 -7.57 -5.89 -17.12
N VAL A 467 -7.99 -6.00 -18.37
CA VAL A 467 -9.14 -5.27 -18.90
C VAL A 467 -10.16 -6.26 -19.43
N ARG A 468 -11.35 -6.26 -18.85
CA ARG A 468 -12.47 -7.07 -19.35
C ARG A 468 -13.33 -6.28 -20.33
N PHE A 469 -13.95 -7.01 -21.25
CA PHE A 469 -15.00 -6.48 -22.10
C PHE A 469 -16.37 -6.80 -21.50
N ASP A 470 -17.32 -5.92 -21.75
CA ASP A 470 -18.69 -6.08 -21.25
C ASP A 470 -19.44 -7.25 -21.95
N ASN A 471 -18.98 -7.59 -23.16
CA ASN A 471 -19.53 -8.69 -23.95
C ASN A 471 -18.40 -9.54 -24.52
N ASP A 472 -18.66 -10.84 -24.69
CA ASP A 472 -17.74 -11.73 -25.39
C ASP A 472 -17.69 -11.35 -26.87
N LEU A 473 -16.47 -11.18 -27.39
CA LEU A 473 -16.23 -10.85 -28.79
C LEU A 473 -15.51 -12.02 -29.47
N LYS A 474 -15.89 -12.33 -30.69
CA LYS A 474 -15.13 -13.28 -31.52
C LYS A 474 -14.28 -12.47 -32.50
N ALA A 475 -12.99 -12.77 -32.53
CA ALA A 475 -12.08 -12.05 -33.42
C ALA A 475 -10.83 -12.87 -33.72
N ARG A 476 -10.21 -12.61 -34.86
CA ARG A 476 -8.93 -13.16 -35.27
C ARG A 476 -7.79 -12.16 -35.11
N PHE A 477 -8.08 -10.85 -35.16
CA PHE A 477 -7.08 -9.79 -35.07
C PHE A 477 -7.37 -8.90 -33.88
N PHE A 478 -6.32 -8.39 -33.25
CA PHE A 478 -6.41 -7.27 -32.30
C PHE A 478 -5.49 -6.14 -32.70
N ARG A 479 -5.87 -4.94 -32.28
CA ARG A 479 -5.06 -3.73 -32.39
C ARG A 479 -4.98 -3.06 -31.03
N PHE A 480 -3.75 -2.87 -30.55
CA PHE A 480 -3.45 -2.10 -29.35
C PHE A 480 -2.73 -0.80 -29.74
N GLU A 481 -3.26 0.31 -29.31
CA GLU A 481 -2.72 1.63 -29.60
C GLU A 481 -2.39 2.35 -28.30
N THR A 482 -1.13 2.79 -28.16
CA THR A 482 -0.70 3.71 -27.12
C THR A 482 -1.17 5.11 -27.47
N ILE A 483 -2.00 5.71 -26.62
CA ILE A 483 -2.42 7.11 -26.76
C ILE A 483 -1.38 8.02 -26.12
N ILE A 484 -0.99 7.73 -24.87
CA ILE A 484 0.06 8.42 -24.14
C ILE A 484 0.73 7.47 -23.14
N GLY A 485 2.03 7.63 -22.93
CA GLY A 485 2.80 6.90 -21.93
C GLY A 485 3.01 7.70 -20.64
N THR A 486 3.60 7.07 -19.64
CA THR A 486 3.87 7.64 -18.30
C THR A 486 4.80 8.86 -18.33
N GLU A 487 5.69 8.97 -19.31
CA GLU A 487 6.60 10.11 -19.52
C GLU A 487 6.15 11.03 -20.67
N GLY A 488 4.86 10.96 -21.07
CA GLY A 488 4.23 11.84 -22.07
C GLY A 488 4.43 11.41 -23.53
N GLY A 489 5.29 10.47 -23.84
CA GLY A 489 5.48 9.92 -25.18
C GLY A 489 4.46 8.85 -25.56
N LYS A 490 4.72 8.16 -26.69
CA LYS A 490 3.98 6.97 -27.11
C LYS A 490 4.92 5.76 -27.09
N PRO A 491 5.10 5.09 -25.94
CA PRO A 491 5.95 3.90 -25.87
C PRO A 491 5.42 2.82 -26.82
N GLY A 492 6.34 2.14 -27.47
CA GLY A 492 6.03 0.96 -28.27
C GLY A 492 5.59 -0.19 -27.38
N VAL A 493 4.69 -1.02 -27.88
CA VAL A 493 4.24 -2.22 -27.16
C VAL A 493 4.57 -3.45 -27.98
N SER A 494 5.21 -4.44 -27.36
CA SER A 494 5.51 -5.72 -27.98
C SER A 494 4.41 -6.75 -27.73
N ILE A 495 4.42 -7.79 -28.52
CA ILE A 495 3.48 -8.94 -28.41
C ILE A 495 3.59 -9.63 -27.02
N ASP A 496 4.77 -9.61 -26.40
CA ASP A 496 5.01 -10.25 -25.11
C ASP A 496 4.33 -9.53 -23.94
N GLN A 497 4.04 -8.23 -24.15
CA GLN A 497 3.36 -7.39 -23.15
C GLN A 497 1.84 -7.56 -23.18
N ILE A 498 1.26 -8.14 -24.24
CA ILE A 498 -0.19 -8.31 -24.40
C ILE A 498 -0.57 -9.77 -24.22
N GLY A 499 -1.60 -10.03 -23.43
CA GLY A 499 -2.30 -11.29 -23.34
C GLY A 499 -3.78 -11.14 -23.70
N ILE A 500 -4.41 -12.19 -24.18
CA ILE A 500 -5.85 -12.22 -24.51
C ILE A 500 -6.57 -13.08 -23.47
N LEU A 501 -7.65 -12.55 -22.91
CA LEU A 501 -8.49 -13.24 -21.93
C LEU A 501 -9.62 -13.95 -22.68
N THR A 502 -9.73 -15.26 -22.51
CA THR A 502 -10.74 -16.10 -23.18
C THR A 502 -11.72 -16.78 -22.24
N GLN A 503 -11.46 -16.75 -20.95
CA GLN A 503 -12.33 -17.29 -19.89
C GLN A 503 -12.53 -16.28 -18.76
#